data_8b73ee859a6273987a011a002b6f85d2
#
_entry.id   8b73ee859a6273987a011a002b6f85d2
#
_cell.length_a   1.000
_cell.length_b   1.000
_cell.length_c   1.000
_cell.angle_alpha   90.00
_cell.angle_beta   90.00
_cell.angle_gamma   90.00
#
_symmetry.space_group_name_H-M   'P 1'
#
loop_
_entity.id
_entity.type
_entity.pdbx_description
1 polymer ?
#
loop_
_entity_poly.entity_id
_entity_poly.type
_entity_poly.pdbx_seq_one_letter_code
_entity_poly.pdbx_strand_id
1 'polypeptide(L)'
;MSKLRLYIDTALHLKPSQIAYRIWRKLGGSTRLRVGYRPCPDADKADIRRVPTLSEIDFDPVFLARFDVDALLDDRMELLNHEEHMDWCESWHAELSTPLWRFNLHYHEYLLPLAKAFLDEGDKRYLDKAKAIVDSWIDACPRERGDVAWDPYVISMRIVSWLAFRAELDDTLRVDNAFCERIDASLAEQYVHLSQHLEKDLLANHYLENLKALAILACYFDDRETLELVLPMLKAQVDEQVLDDGMHFEQSPMYQKIVLEDLMRAAIVLRDSGFGEHAEAFKLRQMCDCLYSMERGINRTPLFNDCGDNVAKSRDALLLCARERFGVVPEFHGVLENSGYCILERQTKAGFVKVIFDAGKPGPAYAMGHVHCDALSFECFVDGEPWIVNCGTYAYQDAKRLEFKKTQAHSGVMIDGVEQHECWAPFRVARYSTCKIEFSDGISARGSMKLRGRNPRIVRDIC
;
A
#
# COMPACT_ATOMS: atom_id res chain seq x y z
N MET A 1 -10.49 24.64 -20.33
CA MET A 1 -9.40 24.10 -21.18
C MET A 1 -9.90 22.95 -22.03
N SER A 2 -9.29 22.68 -23.22
CA SER A 2 -9.66 21.49 -24.01
C SER A 2 -9.17 20.22 -23.32
N LYS A 3 -9.95 19.12 -23.37
CA LYS A 3 -9.54 17.81 -22.84
C LYS A 3 -8.17 17.37 -23.39
N LEU A 4 -7.89 17.69 -24.66
CA LEU A 4 -6.61 17.35 -25.30
C LEU A 4 -5.41 17.96 -24.55
N ARG A 5 -5.52 19.23 -24.11
CA ARG A 5 -4.44 19.87 -23.34
C ARG A 5 -4.20 19.20 -22.00
N LEU A 6 -5.26 18.79 -21.29
CA LEU A 6 -5.14 18.04 -20.02
C LEU A 6 -4.39 16.71 -20.22
N TYR A 7 -4.69 15.99 -21.33
CA TYR A 7 -3.96 14.77 -21.66
C TYR A 7 -2.48 15.03 -21.97
N ILE A 8 -2.18 16.09 -22.75
CA ILE A 8 -0.80 16.47 -23.07
C ILE A 8 -0.04 16.86 -21.80
N ASP A 9 -0.60 17.77 -20.98
CA ASP A 9 0.04 18.23 -19.75
C ASP A 9 0.30 17.06 -18.78
N THR A 10 -0.64 16.10 -18.68
CA THR A 10 -0.43 14.87 -17.89
C THR A 10 0.66 13.98 -18.50
N ALA A 11 0.67 13.79 -19.82
CA ALA A 11 1.63 12.90 -20.48
C ALA A 11 3.07 13.41 -20.40
N LEU A 12 3.27 14.74 -20.32
CA LEU A 12 4.59 15.37 -20.19
C LEU A 12 5.28 15.03 -18.84
N HIS A 13 4.54 14.58 -17.84
CA HIS A 13 5.10 14.16 -16.56
C HIS A 13 5.52 12.69 -16.55
N LEU A 14 5.02 11.87 -17.46
CA LEU A 14 5.32 10.44 -17.49
C LEU A 14 6.78 10.18 -17.88
N LYS A 15 7.38 9.16 -17.28
CA LYS A 15 8.68 8.65 -17.73
C LYS A 15 8.54 8.08 -19.16
N PRO A 16 9.52 8.27 -20.04
CA PRO A 16 9.50 7.68 -21.40
C PRO A 16 9.28 6.16 -21.38
N SER A 17 9.82 5.46 -20.38
CA SER A 17 9.64 4.03 -20.18
C SER A 17 8.16 3.67 -19.94
N GLN A 18 7.41 4.45 -19.15
CA GLN A 18 5.98 4.22 -18.93
C GLN A 18 5.19 4.29 -20.23
N ILE A 19 5.49 5.29 -21.07
CA ILE A 19 4.84 5.47 -22.38
C ILE A 19 5.17 4.26 -23.27
N ALA A 20 6.44 3.87 -23.33
CA ALA A 20 6.87 2.73 -24.14
C ALA A 20 6.18 1.42 -23.68
N TYR A 21 6.12 1.15 -22.38
CA TYR A 21 5.45 -0.05 -21.84
C TYR A 21 3.93 -0.02 -22.05
N ARG A 22 3.27 1.13 -21.95
CA ARG A 22 1.84 1.28 -22.28
C ARG A 22 1.54 0.95 -23.74
N ILE A 23 2.37 1.44 -24.65
CA ILE A 23 2.25 1.13 -26.08
C ILE A 23 2.50 -0.36 -26.29
N TRP A 24 3.56 -0.93 -25.69
CA TRP A 24 3.91 -2.34 -25.78
C TRP A 24 2.77 -3.25 -25.31
N ARG A 25 2.16 -2.96 -24.15
CA ARG A 25 0.99 -3.71 -23.62
C ARG A 25 -0.21 -3.61 -24.57
N LYS A 26 -0.50 -2.45 -25.14
CA LYS A 26 -1.59 -2.28 -26.12
C LYS A 26 -1.37 -3.10 -27.40
N LEU A 27 -0.13 -3.38 -27.76
CA LEU A 27 0.22 -4.24 -28.89
C LEU A 27 0.26 -5.75 -28.50
N GLY A 28 -0.23 -6.10 -27.33
CA GLY A 28 -0.22 -7.50 -26.82
C GLY A 28 1.13 -7.94 -26.26
N GLY A 29 2.05 -7.01 -26.02
CA GLY A 29 3.35 -7.30 -25.42
C GLY A 29 3.27 -7.55 -23.93
N SER A 30 4.10 -8.45 -23.42
CA SER A 30 4.22 -8.80 -22.00
C SER A 30 5.42 -8.06 -21.36
N THR A 31 5.22 -7.54 -20.14
CA THR A 31 6.23 -6.77 -19.40
C THR A 31 7.05 -7.67 -18.47
N ARG A 32 7.88 -8.51 -19.06
CA ARG A 32 8.63 -9.56 -18.36
C ARG A 32 9.69 -9.02 -17.40
N LEU A 33 10.03 -9.85 -16.41
CA LEU A 33 11.17 -9.60 -15.51
C LEU A 33 12.46 -9.43 -16.34
N ARG A 34 12.74 -10.37 -17.23
CA ARG A 34 13.82 -10.30 -18.23
C ARG A 34 13.37 -10.97 -19.55
N VAL A 35 13.77 -10.40 -20.68
CA VAL A 35 13.48 -11.00 -22.00
C VAL A 35 14.11 -12.40 -22.09
N GLY A 36 13.30 -13.37 -22.50
CA GLY A 36 13.73 -14.77 -22.64
C GLY A 36 13.79 -15.54 -21.32
N TYR A 37 13.60 -14.92 -20.17
CA TYR A 37 13.54 -15.57 -18.87
C TYR A 37 12.10 -15.93 -18.48
N ARG A 38 11.93 -17.09 -17.87
CA ARG A 38 10.70 -17.55 -17.24
C ARG A 38 11.09 -18.41 -16.04
N PRO A 39 10.64 -18.05 -14.80
CA PRO A 39 10.86 -18.93 -13.67
C PRO A 39 10.19 -20.29 -13.91
N CYS A 40 10.84 -21.33 -13.43
CA CYS A 40 10.29 -22.68 -13.46
C CYS A 40 10.25 -23.19 -12.01
N PRO A 41 9.26 -22.73 -11.22
CA PRO A 41 9.16 -23.14 -9.82
C PRO A 41 8.98 -24.65 -9.74
N ASP A 42 9.77 -25.26 -8.87
CA ASP A 42 9.68 -26.67 -8.53
C ASP A 42 8.81 -26.79 -7.28
N ALA A 43 7.62 -27.34 -7.42
CA ALA A 43 6.70 -27.50 -6.30
C ALA A 43 7.29 -28.35 -5.16
N ASP A 44 8.19 -29.30 -5.46
CA ASP A 44 8.86 -30.12 -4.47
C ASP A 44 9.85 -29.30 -3.60
N LYS A 45 10.21 -28.11 -4.04
CA LYS A 45 11.05 -27.17 -3.29
C LYS A 45 10.27 -26.12 -2.51
N ALA A 46 8.96 -26.08 -2.68
CA ALA A 46 8.10 -25.19 -1.90
C ALA A 46 8.28 -25.48 -0.40
N ASP A 47 8.64 -24.47 0.37
CA ASP A 47 8.89 -24.64 1.80
C ASP A 47 8.37 -23.43 2.59
N ILE A 48 7.25 -23.63 3.27
CA ILE A 48 6.62 -22.59 4.08
C ILE A 48 7.51 -22.08 5.23
N ARG A 49 8.44 -22.91 5.71
CA ARG A 49 9.38 -22.53 6.78
C ARG A 49 10.34 -21.40 6.37
N ARG A 50 10.44 -21.11 5.05
CA ARG A 50 11.17 -19.95 4.55
C ARG A 50 10.37 -18.65 4.62
N VAL A 51 9.07 -18.75 4.96
CA VAL A 51 8.19 -17.60 5.17
C VAL A 51 7.80 -17.60 6.65
N PRO A 52 8.52 -16.85 7.50
CA PRO A 52 8.25 -16.83 8.93
C PRO A 52 6.90 -16.19 9.24
N THR A 53 6.30 -16.62 10.34
CA THR A 53 5.10 -15.97 10.89
C THR A 53 5.40 -14.54 11.30
N LEU A 54 4.46 -13.66 11.06
CA LEU A 54 4.51 -12.25 11.46
C LEU A 54 3.23 -11.89 12.22
N SER A 55 2.91 -12.69 13.25
CA SER A 55 1.65 -12.59 14.00
C SER A 55 1.41 -11.19 14.57
N GLU A 56 2.47 -10.42 14.87
CA GLU A 56 2.39 -9.03 15.30
C GLU A 56 1.79 -8.10 14.23
N ILE A 57 1.92 -8.45 12.95
CA ILE A 57 1.33 -7.74 11.80
C ILE A 57 0.11 -8.48 11.26
N ASP A 58 0.20 -9.80 11.09
CA ASP A 58 -0.84 -10.61 10.47
C ASP A 58 -2.12 -10.61 11.31
N PHE A 59 -1.97 -10.53 12.62
CA PHE A 59 -3.08 -10.48 13.57
C PHE A 59 -3.25 -9.12 14.25
N ASP A 60 -2.86 -8.05 13.57
CA ASP A 60 -3.16 -6.67 14.02
C ASP A 60 -4.66 -6.48 14.23
N PRO A 61 -5.12 -6.25 15.47
CA PRO A 61 -6.55 -6.20 15.77
C PRO A 61 -7.27 -5.03 15.08
N VAL A 62 -6.57 -3.93 14.81
CA VAL A 62 -7.14 -2.78 14.10
C VAL A 62 -7.42 -3.15 12.64
N PHE A 63 -6.50 -3.87 12.01
CA PHE A 63 -6.67 -4.32 10.64
C PHE A 63 -7.70 -5.44 10.52
N LEU A 64 -7.69 -6.44 11.42
CA LEU A 64 -8.63 -7.56 11.40
C LEU A 64 -10.07 -7.12 11.66
N ALA A 65 -10.28 -6.05 12.44
CA ALA A 65 -11.62 -5.50 12.70
C ALA A 65 -12.37 -5.01 11.44
N ARG A 66 -11.71 -4.96 10.29
CA ARG A 66 -12.33 -4.69 8.99
C ARG A 66 -13.22 -5.84 8.50
N PHE A 67 -13.07 -7.02 9.05
CA PHE A 67 -13.72 -8.24 8.57
C PHE A 67 -14.53 -8.86 9.69
N ASP A 68 -15.82 -9.04 9.46
CA ASP A 68 -16.72 -9.76 10.35
C ASP A 68 -16.62 -11.27 10.06
N VAL A 69 -16.02 -12.03 10.98
CA VAL A 69 -15.79 -13.48 10.79
C VAL A 69 -17.10 -14.28 10.82
N ASP A 70 -18.11 -13.84 11.56
CA ASP A 70 -19.42 -14.48 11.58
C ASP A 70 -20.15 -14.24 10.26
N ALA A 71 -20.05 -13.03 9.72
CA ALA A 71 -20.58 -12.73 8.39
C ALA A 71 -19.90 -13.59 7.31
N LEU A 72 -18.58 -13.79 7.40
CA LEU A 72 -17.84 -14.66 6.48
C LEU A 72 -18.30 -16.13 6.57
N LEU A 73 -18.61 -16.64 7.76
CA LEU A 73 -19.19 -17.98 7.92
C LEU A 73 -20.55 -18.12 7.23
N ASP A 74 -21.34 -17.04 7.23
CA ASP A 74 -22.66 -16.94 6.62
C ASP A 74 -22.63 -16.53 5.13
N ASP A 75 -21.47 -16.62 4.47
CA ASP A 75 -21.25 -16.23 3.05
C ASP A 75 -21.57 -14.75 2.77
N ARG A 76 -21.39 -13.86 3.75
CA ARG A 76 -21.48 -12.41 3.58
C ARG A 76 -20.09 -11.78 3.63
N MET A 77 -19.80 -10.90 2.68
CA MET A 77 -18.51 -10.22 2.56
C MET A 77 -18.70 -8.72 2.54
N GLU A 78 -18.23 -8.04 3.56
CA GLU A 78 -18.16 -6.59 3.56
C GLU A 78 -16.75 -6.13 3.18
N LEU A 79 -16.63 -5.37 2.10
CA LEU A 79 -15.39 -4.72 1.64
C LEU A 79 -15.72 -3.29 1.24
N LEU A 80 -14.87 -2.33 1.65
CA LEU A 80 -15.03 -0.92 1.28
C LEU A 80 -16.43 -0.36 1.64
N ASN A 81 -16.97 -0.74 2.79
CA ASN A 81 -18.30 -0.37 3.28
C ASN A 81 -19.48 -0.83 2.39
N HIS A 82 -19.28 -1.89 1.61
CA HIS A 82 -20.33 -2.53 0.82
C HIS A 82 -20.35 -4.02 1.13
N GLU A 83 -21.49 -4.52 1.61
CA GLU A 83 -21.73 -5.93 1.86
C GLU A 83 -22.35 -6.59 0.63
N GLU A 84 -21.84 -7.79 0.30
CA GLU A 84 -22.36 -8.66 -0.75
C GLU A 84 -22.55 -10.08 -0.20
N HIS A 85 -23.55 -10.80 -0.73
CA HIS A 85 -23.71 -12.23 -0.44
C HIS A 85 -22.93 -13.04 -1.46
N MET A 86 -22.12 -13.98 -0.98
CA MET A 86 -21.17 -14.75 -1.80
C MET A 86 -21.71 -16.12 -2.16
N ASP A 87 -21.87 -16.38 -3.44
CA ASP A 87 -21.79 -17.72 -3.99
C ASP A 87 -20.35 -17.96 -4.43
N TRP A 88 -19.57 -18.69 -3.63
CA TRP A 88 -18.15 -18.89 -3.87
C TRP A 88 -17.82 -19.63 -5.16
N CYS A 89 -18.78 -20.17 -5.88
CA CYS A 89 -18.57 -20.73 -7.21
C CYS A 89 -18.69 -19.68 -8.32
N GLU A 90 -19.64 -18.71 -8.16
CA GLU A 90 -19.98 -17.77 -9.23
C GLU A 90 -19.55 -16.35 -8.94
N SER A 91 -19.50 -15.94 -7.66
CA SER A 91 -19.23 -14.56 -7.25
C SER A 91 -17.83 -14.06 -7.62
N TRP A 92 -16.86 -14.95 -7.81
CA TRP A 92 -15.50 -14.56 -8.26
C TRP A 92 -15.50 -13.76 -9.57
N HIS A 93 -16.48 -13.97 -10.44
CA HIS A 93 -16.58 -13.35 -11.75
C HIS A 93 -17.72 -12.36 -11.89
N ALA A 94 -18.57 -12.29 -10.88
CA ALA A 94 -19.73 -11.41 -10.90
C ALA A 94 -19.28 -9.93 -10.89
N GLU A 95 -20.05 -9.07 -11.55
CA GLU A 95 -19.89 -7.62 -11.45
C GLU A 95 -20.51 -7.10 -10.14
N LEU A 96 -20.00 -7.61 -9.02
CA LEU A 96 -20.41 -7.19 -7.68
C LEU A 96 -19.86 -5.80 -7.38
N SER A 97 -20.70 -4.93 -6.82
CA SER A 97 -20.34 -3.61 -6.30
C SER A 97 -19.45 -2.78 -7.25
N THR A 98 -18.28 -2.33 -6.81
CA THR A 98 -17.34 -1.52 -7.59
C THR A 98 -16.15 -2.34 -8.11
N PRO A 99 -15.45 -1.91 -9.18
CA PRO A 99 -14.23 -2.58 -9.61
C PRO A 99 -13.20 -2.75 -8.49
N LEU A 100 -13.01 -1.75 -7.60
CA LEU A 100 -12.07 -1.85 -6.48
C LEU A 100 -12.53 -2.89 -5.43
N TRP A 101 -13.83 -3.04 -5.21
CA TRP A 101 -14.39 -4.08 -4.36
C TRP A 101 -13.96 -5.47 -4.85
N ARG A 102 -14.05 -5.70 -6.17
CA ARG A 102 -13.60 -6.95 -6.80
C ARG A 102 -12.09 -7.16 -6.65
N PHE A 103 -11.27 -6.10 -6.76
CA PHE A 103 -9.84 -6.20 -6.47
C PHE A 103 -9.61 -6.71 -5.04
N ASN A 104 -10.24 -6.07 -4.05
CA ASN A 104 -10.11 -6.46 -2.64
C ASN A 104 -10.62 -7.88 -2.37
N LEU A 105 -11.69 -8.33 -3.05
CA LEU A 105 -12.16 -9.71 -2.98
C LEU A 105 -11.04 -10.70 -3.32
N HIS A 106 -10.24 -10.42 -4.34
CA HIS A 106 -9.18 -11.29 -4.79
C HIS A 106 -7.83 -11.12 -4.04
N TYR A 107 -7.72 -10.21 -3.06
CA TYR A 107 -6.54 -10.10 -2.19
C TYR A 107 -6.48 -11.20 -1.14
N HIS A 108 -7.62 -11.74 -0.74
CA HIS A 108 -7.76 -12.78 0.29
C HIS A 108 -7.24 -12.39 1.68
N GLU A 109 -7.18 -11.10 2.01
CA GLU A 109 -6.76 -10.62 3.34
C GLU A 109 -7.69 -11.12 4.46
N TYR A 110 -8.95 -11.39 4.14
CA TYR A 110 -9.96 -11.95 5.06
C TYR A 110 -9.73 -13.41 5.46
N LEU A 111 -8.71 -14.09 4.94
CA LEU A 111 -8.26 -15.39 5.45
C LEU A 111 -7.59 -15.26 6.83
N LEU A 112 -6.92 -14.14 7.11
CA LEU A 112 -6.21 -13.91 8.37
C LEU A 112 -7.15 -13.82 9.58
N PRO A 113 -8.28 -13.06 9.55
CA PRO A 113 -9.24 -13.09 10.66
C PRO A 113 -9.86 -14.47 10.88
N LEU A 114 -10.12 -15.26 9.83
CA LEU A 114 -10.57 -16.64 9.98
C LEU A 114 -9.50 -17.53 10.64
N ALA A 115 -8.22 -17.37 10.25
CA ALA A 115 -7.11 -18.05 10.87
C ALA A 115 -6.98 -17.69 12.38
N LYS A 116 -7.09 -16.40 12.69
CA LYS A 116 -7.02 -15.90 14.07
C LYS A 116 -8.16 -16.45 14.92
N ALA A 117 -9.40 -16.42 14.43
CA ALA A 117 -10.57 -16.96 15.12
C ALA A 117 -10.42 -18.47 15.38
N PHE A 118 -9.91 -19.23 14.40
CA PHE A 118 -9.61 -20.66 14.60
C PHE A 118 -8.55 -20.87 15.68
N LEU A 119 -7.47 -20.11 15.71
CA LEU A 119 -6.40 -20.24 16.72
C LEU A 119 -6.89 -19.87 18.11
N ASP A 120 -7.78 -18.87 18.24
CA ASP A 120 -8.29 -18.41 19.52
C ASP A 120 -9.36 -19.35 20.10
N GLU A 121 -10.26 -19.88 19.27
CA GLU A 121 -11.44 -20.61 19.71
C GLU A 121 -11.35 -22.13 19.49
N GLY A 122 -10.48 -22.58 18.59
CA GLY A 122 -10.38 -24.00 18.18
C GLY A 122 -11.57 -24.48 17.35
N ASP A 123 -12.44 -23.58 16.90
CA ASP A 123 -13.61 -23.92 16.09
C ASP A 123 -13.22 -24.16 14.63
N LYS A 124 -13.34 -25.40 14.20
CA LYS A 124 -12.95 -25.83 12.85
C LYS A 124 -13.75 -25.17 11.73
N ARG A 125 -14.94 -24.62 12.01
CA ARG A 125 -15.74 -23.94 10.99
C ARG A 125 -14.98 -22.80 10.32
N TYR A 126 -14.15 -22.05 11.08
CA TYR A 126 -13.31 -20.98 10.55
C TYR A 126 -12.24 -21.52 9.59
N LEU A 127 -11.54 -22.58 9.99
CA LEU A 127 -10.53 -23.23 9.15
C LEU A 127 -11.14 -23.82 7.88
N ASP A 128 -12.25 -24.55 8.03
CA ASP A 128 -12.94 -25.21 6.92
C ASP A 128 -13.47 -24.15 5.92
N LYS A 129 -13.99 -23.01 6.42
CA LYS A 129 -14.41 -21.88 5.59
C LYS A 129 -13.21 -21.28 4.82
N ALA A 130 -12.10 -21.01 5.49
CA ALA A 130 -10.90 -20.46 4.84
C ALA A 130 -10.37 -21.38 3.74
N LYS A 131 -10.31 -22.69 4.00
CA LYS A 131 -9.91 -23.68 3.01
C LYS A 131 -10.89 -23.74 1.81
N ALA A 132 -12.19 -23.74 2.09
CA ALA A 132 -13.22 -23.75 1.05
C ALA A 132 -13.14 -22.53 0.13
N ILE A 133 -12.85 -21.35 0.70
CA ILE A 133 -12.65 -20.12 -0.07
C ILE A 133 -11.44 -20.26 -1.02
N VAL A 134 -10.29 -20.72 -0.50
CA VAL A 134 -9.08 -20.91 -1.31
C VAL A 134 -9.30 -21.94 -2.40
N ASP A 135 -9.87 -23.10 -2.08
CA ASP A 135 -10.16 -24.15 -3.05
C ASP A 135 -11.13 -23.67 -4.13
N SER A 136 -12.21 -23.00 -3.75
CA SER A 136 -13.17 -22.42 -4.68
C SER A 136 -12.51 -21.42 -5.63
N TRP A 137 -11.60 -20.55 -5.11
CA TRP A 137 -10.89 -19.61 -5.95
C TRP A 137 -9.99 -20.31 -6.97
N ILE A 138 -9.24 -21.35 -6.55
CA ILE A 138 -8.37 -22.12 -7.43
C ILE A 138 -9.17 -22.76 -8.57
N ASP A 139 -10.35 -23.31 -8.25
CA ASP A 139 -11.20 -23.98 -9.24
C ASP A 139 -11.91 -23.00 -10.18
N ALA A 140 -12.38 -21.85 -9.65
CA ALA A 140 -13.16 -20.89 -10.41
C ALA A 140 -12.34 -19.90 -11.22
N CYS A 141 -11.09 -19.60 -10.81
CA CYS A 141 -10.26 -18.54 -11.40
C CYS A 141 -9.03 -19.10 -12.16
N PRO A 142 -9.19 -19.96 -13.18
CA PRO A 142 -8.05 -20.41 -13.97
C PRO A 142 -7.46 -19.23 -14.76
N ARG A 143 -6.14 -19.29 -15.00
CA ARG A 143 -5.35 -18.23 -15.66
C ARG A 143 -5.90 -17.81 -17.02
N GLU A 144 -6.41 -18.75 -17.79
CA GLU A 144 -6.90 -18.56 -19.15
C GLU A 144 -8.08 -17.61 -19.24
N ARG A 145 -8.78 -17.41 -18.14
CA ARG A 145 -9.95 -16.51 -18.09
C ARG A 145 -9.61 -15.03 -18.18
N GLY A 146 -8.39 -14.65 -17.71
CA GLY A 146 -7.82 -13.32 -17.94
C GLY A 146 -8.60 -12.16 -17.31
N ASP A 147 -9.25 -12.40 -16.16
CA ASP A 147 -10.00 -11.39 -15.41
C ASP A 147 -9.16 -10.70 -14.32
N VAL A 148 -9.81 -9.92 -13.47
CA VAL A 148 -9.21 -9.16 -12.36
C VAL A 148 -8.42 -10.05 -11.38
N ALA A 149 -8.78 -11.32 -11.26
CA ALA A 149 -8.09 -12.28 -10.41
C ALA A 149 -6.61 -12.46 -10.79
N TRP A 150 -6.28 -12.18 -12.06
CA TRP A 150 -4.91 -12.30 -12.60
C TRP A 150 -4.25 -10.95 -12.88
N ASP A 151 -4.80 -9.86 -12.36
CA ASP A 151 -4.11 -8.55 -12.35
C ASP A 151 -2.84 -8.64 -11.50
N PRO A 152 -1.70 -8.12 -11.95
CA PRO A 152 -0.42 -8.29 -11.25
C PRO A 152 -0.42 -7.75 -9.82
N TYR A 153 -1.07 -6.62 -9.57
CA TYR A 153 -1.20 -6.08 -8.22
C TYR A 153 -2.01 -7.01 -7.32
N VAL A 154 -3.13 -7.50 -7.83
CA VAL A 154 -4.01 -8.46 -7.12
C VAL A 154 -3.28 -9.76 -6.78
N ILE A 155 -2.53 -10.30 -7.74
CA ILE A 155 -1.68 -11.48 -7.51
C ILE A 155 -0.67 -11.20 -6.39
N SER A 156 0.00 -10.05 -6.43
CA SER A 156 1.02 -9.68 -5.45
C SER A 156 0.46 -9.65 -4.02
N MET A 157 -0.73 -9.09 -3.84
CA MET A 157 -1.43 -9.07 -2.54
C MET A 157 -1.86 -10.47 -2.10
N ARG A 158 -2.45 -11.25 -2.99
CA ARG A 158 -2.93 -12.60 -2.67
C ARG A 158 -1.81 -13.57 -2.31
N ILE A 159 -0.67 -13.51 -2.98
CA ILE A 159 0.51 -14.31 -2.64
C ILE A 159 0.88 -14.10 -1.17
N VAL A 160 0.96 -12.85 -0.73
CA VAL A 160 1.30 -12.53 0.66
C VAL A 160 0.24 -13.04 1.61
N SER A 161 -1.05 -12.82 1.32
CA SER A 161 -2.16 -13.29 2.14
C SER A 161 -2.17 -14.83 2.28
N TRP A 162 -1.92 -15.58 1.20
CA TRP A 162 -1.89 -17.03 1.24
C TRP A 162 -0.68 -17.58 1.99
N LEU A 163 0.50 -16.97 1.78
CA LEU A 163 1.70 -17.38 2.50
C LEU A 163 1.61 -17.06 3.99
N ALA A 164 1.08 -15.88 4.37
CA ALA A 164 0.84 -15.53 5.75
C ALA A 164 -0.17 -16.49 6.42
N PHE A 165 -1.31 -16.75 5.77
CA PHE A 165 -2.30 -17.72 6.24
C PHE A 165 -1.69 -19.11 6.47
N ARG A 166 -0.86 -19.61 5.52
CA ARG A 166 -0.19 -20.90 5.67
C ARG A 166 0.85 -20.90 6.79
N ALA A 167 1.66 -19.85 6.88
CA ALA A 167 2.70 -19.75 7.90
C ALA A 167 2.09 -19.72 9.32
N GLU A 168 1.04 -18.91 9.54
CA GLU A 168 0.36 -18.82 10.84
C GLU A 168 -0.35 -20.13 11.25
N LEU A 169 -0.71 -20.98 10.29
CA LEU A 169 -1.41 -22.25 10.51
C LEU A 169 -0.57 -23.48 10.13
N ASP A 170 0.76 -23.38 9.97
CA ASP A 170 1.58 -24.48 9.46
C ASP A 170 1.41 -25.77 10.28
N ASP A 171 1.42 -25.70 11.60
CA ASP A 171 1.23 -26.88 12.47
C ASP A 171 -0.09 -27.62 12.19
N THR A 172 -1.11 -26.90 11.76
CA THR A 172 -2.43 -27.47 11.46
C THR A 172 -2.55 -27.91 10.00
N LEU A 173 -2.07 -27.11 9.06
CA LEU A 173 -2.25 -27.34 7.63
C LEU A 173 -1.31 -28.40 7.05
N ARG A 174 -0.11 -28.55 7.61
CA ARG A 174 0.90 -29.51 7.12
C ARG A 174 0.45 -30.97 7.13
N VAL A 175 -0.61 -31.31 7.87
CA VAL A 175 -1.19 -32.67 7.88
C VAL A 175 -2.19 -32.87 6.73
N ASP A 176 -2.62 -31.81 6.04
CA ASP A 176 -3.47 -31.83 4.88
C ASP A 176 -2.63 -31.58 3.61
N ASN A 177 -1.89 -32.62 3.23
CA ASN A 177 -0.98 -32.55 2.09
C ASN A 177 -1.70 -32.13 0.78
N ALA A 178 -2.92 -32.62 0.56
CA ALA A 178 -3.65 -32.33 -0.68
C ALA A 178 -4.00 -30.84 -0.80
N PHE A 179 -4.42 -30.19 0.29
CA PHE A 179 -4.68 -28.77 0.31
C PHE A 179 -3.38 -27.95 0.11
N CYS A 180 -2.30 -28.36 0.80
CA CYS A 180 -1.00 -27.70 0.65
C CYS A 180 -0.47 -27.79 -0.79
N GLU A 181 -0.51 -28.97 -1.40
CA GLU A 181 -0.08 -29.18 -2.79
C GLU A 181 -0.90 -28.33 -3.79
N ARG A 182 -2.21 -28.16 -3.56
CA ARG A 182 -3.05 -27.29 -4.39
C ARG A 182 -2.65 -25.82 -4.30
N ILE A 183 -2.40 -25.32 -3.09
CA ILE A 183 -1.90 -23.94 -2.90
C ILE A 183 -0.55 -23.78 -3.60
N ASP A 184 0.39 -24.72 -3.42
CA ASP A 184 1.73 -24.65 -3.99
C ASP A 184 1.68 -24.63 -5.51
N ALA A 185 0.85 -25.47 -6.12
CA ALA A 185 0.64 -25.47 -7.57
C ALA A 185 0.09 -24.13 -8.08
N SER A 186 -0.91 -23.57 -7.38
CA SER A 186 -1.48 -22.28 -7.74
C SER A 186 -0.49 -21.13 -7.54
N LEU A 187 0.28 -21.12 -6.44
CA LEU A 187 1.35 -20.13 -6.21
C LEU A 187 2.42 -20.20 -7.31
N ALA A 188 2.78 -21.41 -7.77
CA ALA A 188 3.71 -21.59 -8.88
C ALA A 188 3.18 -20.97 -10.19
N GLU A 189 1.90 -21.14 -10.50
CA GLU A 189 1.27 -20.51 -11.66
C GLU A 189 1.24 -18.98 -11.53
N GLN A 190 0.86 -18.46 -10.37
CA GLN A 190 0.84 -17.03 -10.07
C GLN A 190 2.23 -16.42 -10.19
N TYR A 191 3.26 -17.10 -9.69
CA TYR A 191 4.66 -16.70 -9.80
C TYR A 191 5.11 -16.53 -11.24
N VAL A 192 4.85 -17.55 -12.07
CA VAL A 192 5.17 -17.52 -13.50
C VAL A 192 4.41 -16.39 -14.20
N HIS A 193 3.12 -16.20 -13.89
CA HIS A 193 2.32 -15.14 -14.49
C HIS A 193 2.85 -13.75 -14.11
N LEU A 194 3.07 -13.50 -12.82
CA LEU A 194 3.56 -12.23 -12.30
C LEU A 194 4.90 -11.84 -12.93
N SER A 195 5.84 -12.80 -13.05
CA SER A 195 7.15 -12.57 -13.68
C SER A 195 7.09 -12.07 -15.13
N GLN A 196 5.95 -12.30 -15.79
CA GLN A 196 5.70 -11.94 -17.20
C GLN A 196 4.83 -10.71 -17.39
N HIS A 197 4.21 -10.17 -16.32
CA HIS A 197 3.21 -9.11 -16.39
C HIS A 197 3.46 -7.98 -15.40
N LEU A 198 4.73 -7.62 -15.18
CA LEU A 198 5.09 -6.54 -14.24
C LEU A 198 4.48 -5.18 -14.65
N GLU A 199 4.09 -4.38 -13.68
CA GLU A 199 3.42 -3.08 -13.91
C GLU A 199 4.41 -1.93 -14.19
N LYS A 200 5.35 -2.18 -15.10
CA LYS A 200 6.38 -1.20 -15.53
C LYS A 200 5.81 0.05 -16.24
N ASP A 201 4.54 0.00 -16.62
CA ASP A 201 3.80 1.13 -17.18
C ASP A 201 3.08 1.97 -16.12
N LEU A 202 2.84 1.43 -14.92
CA LEU A 202 2.30 2.15 -13.76
C LEU A 202 3.43 2.65 -12.87
N LEU A 203 4.40 1.78 -12.54
CA LEU A 203 5.48 2.04 -11.58
C LEU A 203 4.93 2.28 -10.16
N ALA A 204 5.67 3.06 -9.36
CA ALA A 204 5.32 3.40 -7.98
C ALA A 204 5.03 2.15 -7.13
N ASN A 205 4.12 2.23 -6.18
CA ASN A 205 3.76 1.13 -5.29
C ASN A 205 3.38 -0.16 -6.04
N HIS A 206 2.69 -0.09 -7.18
CA HIS A 206 2.32 -1.26 -7.98
C HIS A 206 3.53 -2.09 -8.39
N TYR A 207 4.56 -1.42 -8.92
CA TYR A 207 5.75 -2.13 -9.36
C TYR A 207 6.60 -2.66 -8.19
N LEU A 208 6.64 -1.92 -7.08
CA LEU A 208 7.28 -2.37 -5.84
C LEU A 208 6.58 -3.62 -5.30
N GLU A 209 5.24 -3.63 -5.26
CA GLU A 209 4.43 -4.79 -4.87
C GLU A 209 4.75 -6.03 -5.70
N ASN A 210 4.82 -5.88 -7.03
CA ASN A 210 5.16 -7.00 -7.91
C ASN A 210 6.54 -7.57 -7.59
N LEU A 211 7.55 -6.71 -7.37
CA LEU A 211 8.92 -7.15 -7.09
C LEU A 211 9.04 -7.78 -5.70
N LYS A 212 8.35 -7.24 -4.68
CA LYS A 212 8.26 -7.83 -3.34
C LYS A 212 7.70 -9.25 -3.41
N ALA A 213 6.55 -9.42 -4.06
CA ALA A 213 5.89 -10.72 -4.18
C ALA A 213 6.77 -11.73 -4.92
N LEU A 214 7.46 -11.32 -5.99
CA LEU A 214 8.42 -12.18 -6.70
C LEU A 214 9.61 -12.57 -5.82
N ALA A 215 10.15 -11.65 -5.01
CA ALA A 215 11.27 -11.94 -4.10
C ALA A 215 10.85 -12.97 -3.03
N ILE A 216 9.66 -12.80 -2.45
CA ILE A 216 9.11 -13.73 -1.45
C ILE A 216 8.90 -15.13 -2.06
N LEU A 217 8.27 -15.21 -3.25
CA LEU A 217 8.06 -16.50 -3.92
C LEU A 217 9.38 -17.15 -4.39
N ALA A 218 10.35 -16.36 -4.81
CA ALA A 218 11.66 -16.88 -5.17
C ALA A 218 12.38 -17.53 -3.96
N CYS A 219 12.24 -16.93 -2.77
CA CYS A 219 12.68 -17.58 -1.53
C CYS A 219 11.87 -18.82 -1.23
N TYR A 220 10.55 -18.77 -1.36
CA TYR A 220 9.65 -19.88 -1.10
C TYR A 220 9.96 -21.11 -1.94
N PHE A 221 10.23 -20.94 -3.24
CA PHE A 221 10.56 -22.01 -4.19
C PHE A 221 12.08 -22.27 -4.34
N ASP A 222 12.94 -21.65 -3.55
CA ASP A 222 14.42 -21.72 -3.67
C ASP A 222 14.94 -21.36 -5.09
N ASP A 223 14.32 -20.35 -5.71
CA ASP A 223 14.68 -19.87 -7.05
C ASP A 223 15.70 -18.72 -6.96
N ARG A 224 16.98 -19.08 -6.85
CA ARG A 224 18.08 -18.14 -6.73
C ARG A 224 18.27 -17.27 -7.97
N GLU A 225 18.01 -17.81 -9.16
CA GLU A 225 18.17 -17.05 -10.42
C GLU A 225 17.16 -15.90 -10.48
N THR A 226 15.92 -16.11 -10.06
CA THR A 226 14.94 -15.03 -9.96
C THR A 226 15.34 -14.01 -8.87
N LEU A 227 15.86 -14.44 -7.72
CA LEU A 227 16.33 -13.52 -6.68
C LEU A 227 17.43 -12.59 -7.21
N GLU A 228 18.42 -13.13 -7.90
CA GLU A 228 19.52 -12.34 -8.50
C GLU A 228 19.00 -11.28 -9.49
N LEU A 229 17.88 -11.54 -10.16
CA LEU A 229 17.24 -10.59 -11.07
C LEU A 229 16.38 -9.55 -10.34
N VAL A 230 15.63 -9.98 -9.32
CA VAL A 230 14.62 -9.14 -8.65
C VAL A 230 15.26 -8.20 -7.63
N LEU A 231 16.24 -8.67 -6.84
CA LEU A 231 16.81 -7.89 -5.73
C LEU A 231 17.40 -6.54 -6.17
N PRO A 232 18.17 -6.43 -7.26
CA PRO A 232 18.63 -5.13 -7.74
C PRO A 232 17.50 -4.19 -8.18
N MET A 233 16.41 -4.75 -8.74
CA MET A 233 15.25 -3.98 -9.15
C MET A 233 14.46 -3.49 -7.94
N LEU A 234 14.27 -4.34 -6.94
CA LEU A 234 13.59 -4.00 -5.69
C LEU A 234 14.37 -2.90 -4.95
N LYS A 235 15.69 -3.06 -4.83
CA LYS A 235 16.55 -2.01 -4.26
C LYS A 235 16.39 -0.67 -4.99
N ALA A 236 16.39 -0.67 -6.31
CA ALA A 236 16.21 0.54 -7.10
C ALA A 236 14.84 1.20 -6.85
N GLN A 237 13.78 0.41 -6.61
CA GLN A 237 12.47 0.94 -6.24
C GLN A 237 12.47 1.52 -4.82
N VAL A 238 13.14 0.88 -3.87
CA VAL A 238 13.32 1.42 -2.51
C VAL A 238 14.08 2.75 -2.55
N ASP A 239 15.20 2.80 -3.28
CA ASP A 239 16.01 4.01 -3.42
C ASP A 239 15.20 5.18 -4.04
N GLU A 240 14.29 4.89 -4.97
CA GLU A 240 13.44 5.88 -5.62
C GLU A 240 12.22 6.29 -4.78
N GLN A 241 11.58 5.31 -4.11
CA GLN A 241 10.26 5.52 -3.50
C GLN A 241 10.33 5.89 -2.01
N VAL A 242 11.40 5.53 -1.31
CA VAL A 242 11.60 5.91 0.09
C VAL A 242 12.56 7.09 0.16
N LEU A 243 12.04 8.25 0.53
CA LEU A 243 12.80 9.49 0.69
C LEU A 243 13.82 9.37 1.82
N ASP A 244 14.77 10.29 1.90
CA ASP A 244 15.82 10.21 2.92
C ASP A 244 15.32 10.46 4.35
N ASP A 245 14.17 11.13 4.50
CA ASP A 245 13.44 11.28 5.77
C ASP A 245 12.52 10.09 6.09
N GLY A 246 12.58 9.03 5.29
CA GLY A 246 11.82 7.79 5.48
C GLY A 246 10.39 7.82 4.99
N MET A 247 9.87 8.94 4.51
CA MET A 247 8.52 9.00 3.94
C MET A 247 8.47 8.34 2.56
N HIS A 248 7.41 7.59 2.30
CA HIS A 248 7.12 7.11 0.94
C HIS A 248 6.80 8.29 0.03
N PHE A 249 7.35 8.32 -1.16
CA PHE A 249 7.34 9.47 -2.08
C PHE A 249 5.93 9.88 -2.58
N GLU A 250 4.91 9.02 -2.44
CA GLU A 250 3.51 9.38 -2.73
C GLU A 250 2.87 10.21 -1.62
N GLN A 251 3.58 10.39 -0.50
CA GLN A 251 3.24 11.30 0.59
C GLN A 251 1.86 11.07 1.22
N SER A 252 1.41 9.82 1.19
CA SER A 252 0.23 9.36 1.90
C SER A 252 0.64 8.56 3.13
N PRO A 253 0.20 8.92 4.34
CA PRO A 253 0.49 8.15 5.56
C PRO A 253 -0.01 6.70 5.50
N MET A 254 -1.09 6.42 4.77
CA MET A 254 -1.57 5.07 4.54
C MET A 254 -0.58 4.27 3.68
N TYR A 255 -0.14 4.81 2.53
CA TYR A 255 0.85 4.13 1.66
C TYR A 255 2.22 4.01 2.32
N GLN A 256 2.58 4.96 3.20
CA GLN A 256 3.78 4.83 4.06
C GLN A 256 3.74 3.53 4.87
N LYS A 257 2.61 3.21 5.49
CA LYS A 257 2.44 2.00 6.30
C LYS A 257 2.41 0.73 5.45
N ILE A 258 1.71 0.75 4.31
CA ILE A 258 1.65 -0.38 3.38
C ILE A 258 3.07 -0.74 2.89
N VAL A 259 3.81 0.24 2.39
CA VAL A 259 5.17 0.01 1.87
C VAL A 259 6.14 -0.41 2.99
N LEU A 260 5.98 0.14 4.21
CA LEU A 260 6.79 -0.29 5.37
C LEU A 260 6.53 -1.78 5.71
N GLU A 261 5.27 -2.20 5.75
CA GLU A 261 4.90 -3.61 5.93
C GLU A 261 5.54 -4.50 4.86
N ASP A 262 5.43 -4.12 3.60
CA ASP A 262 5.98 -4.86 2.47
C ASP A 262 7.47 -5.08 2.55
N LEU A 263 8.20 -4.01 2.88
CA LEU A 263 9.65 -4.06 3.01
C LEU A 263 10.08 -4.85 4.24
N MET A 264 9.34 -4.79 5.36
CA MET A 264 9.57 -5.63 6.53
C MET A 264 9.40 -7.12 6.18
N ARG A 265 8.30 -7.49 5.52
CA ARG A 265 8.05 -8.88 5.10
C ARG A 265 9.14 -9.40 4.19
N ALA A 266 9.48 -8.63 3.14
CA ALA A 266 10.56 -8.99 2.24
C ALA A 266 11.90 -9.13 2.98
N ALA A 267 12.23 -8.19 3.87
CA ALA A 267 13.48 -8.22 4.64
C ALA A 267 13.62 -9.46 5.52
N ILE A 268 12.53 -9.87 6.19
CA ILE A 268 12.53 -11.05 7.06
C ILE A 268 12.69 -12.32 6.23
N VAL A 269 11.92 -12.48 5.15
CA VAL A 269 12.01 -13.64 4.25
C VAL A 269 13.41 -13.76 3.63
N LEU A 270 13.98 -12.64 3.17
CA LEU A 270 15.33 -12.60 2.62
C LEU A 270 16.38 -12.98 3.66
N ARG A 271 16.28 -12.45 4.88
CA ARG A 271 17.21 -12.78 5.97
C ARG A 271 17.19 -14.26 6.30
N ASP A 272 16.00 -14.84 6.45
CA ASP A 272 15.83 -16.23 6.82
C ASP A 272 16.17 -17.21 5.69
N SER A 273 16.19 -16.70 4.44
CA SER A 273 16.67 -17.42 3.24
C SER A 273 18.16 -17.22 2.91
N GLY A 274 18.92 -16.49 3.75
CA GLY A 274 20.36 -16.29 3.57
C GLY A 274 20.73 -15.11 2.65
N PHE A 275 19.81 -14.16 2.39
CA PHE A 275 20.00 -12.95 1.59
C PHE A 275 19.83 -11.66 2.40
N GLY A 276 20.09 -11.73 3.72
CA GLY A 276 19.83 -10.63 4.66
C GLY A 276 20.58 -9.33 4.36
N GLU A 277 21.75 -9.38 3.71
CA GLU A 277 22.50 -8.20 3.31
C GLU A 277 21.71 -7.26 2.37
N HIS A 278 20.79 -7.79 1.58
CA HIS A 278 19.94 -6.97 0.72
C HIS A 278 18.88 -6.20 1.50
N ALA A 279 18.46 -6.70 2.66
CA ALA A 279 17.46 -6.07 3.52
C ALA A 279 17.98 -4.78 4.19
N GLU A 280 19.30 -4.62 4.37
CA GLU A 280 19.91 -3.42 4.94
C GLU A 280 19.63 -2.16 4.09
N ALA A 281 19.40 -2.35 2.77
CA ALA A 281 19.10 -1.28 1.85
C ALA A 281 17.62 -0.79 1.91
N PHE A 282 16.75 -1.42 2.71
CA PHE A 282 15.31 -1.12 2.70
C PHE A 282 14.90 0.10 3.53
N LYS A 283 15.85 0.82 4.12
CA LYS A 283 15.61 2.06 4.88
C LYS A 283 14.55 1.92 5.99
N LEU A 284 14.42 0.72 6.59
CA LEU A 284 13.36 0.42 7.57
C LEU A 284 13.40 1.33 8.79
N ARG A 285 14.61 1.69 9.29
CA ARG A 285 14.75 2.63 10.41
C ARG A 285 14.14 3.97 10.07
N GLN A 286 14.53 4.58 8.94
CA GLN A 286 14.03 5.88 8.51
C GLN A 286 12.51 5.86 8.32
N MET A 287 11.97 4.78 7.75
CA MET A 287 10.52 4.63 7.59
C MET A 287 9.80 4.52 8.93
N CYS A 288 10.37 3.82 9.91
CA CYS A 288 9.83 3.75 11.27
C CYS A 288 9.90 5.11 12.00
N ASP A 289 11.00 5.85 11.83
CA ASP A 289 11.17 7.19 12.39
C ASP A 289 10.11 8.15 11.82
N CYS A 290 9.86 8.09 10.51
CA CYS A 290 8.82 8.83 9.83
C CYS A 290 7.43 8.47 10.37
N LEU A 291 7.07 7.18 10.40
CA LEU A 291 5.78 6.70 10.93
C LEU A 291 5.57 7.14 12.38
N TYR A 292 6.59 6.97 13.22
CA TYR A 292 6.55 7.37 14.63
C TYR A 292 6.36 8.89 14.75
N SER A 293 7.09 9.67 13.96
CA SER A 293 6.98 11.12 13.98
C SER A 293 5.58 11.59 13.57
N MET A 294 5.02 11.01 12.52
CA MET A 294 3.68 11.35 12.04
C MET A 294 2.58 10.93 13.04
N GLU A 295 2.64 9.72 13.59
CA GLU A 295 1.50 9.13 14.30
C GLU A 295 1.66 9.03 15.83
N ARG A 296 2.83 9.34 16.45
CA ARG A 296 2.93 9.29 17.91
C ARG A 296 1.96 10.27 18.57
N GLY A 297 1.35 9.85 19.67
CA GLY A 297 0.44 10.70 20.46
C GLY A 297 -0.88 11.03 19.79
N ILE A 298 -1.24 10.34 18.72
CA ILE A 298 -2.55 10.44 18.07
C ILE A 298 -3.17 9.05 17.87
N ASN A 299 -4.50 8.99 17.78
CA ASN A 299 -5.29 7.77 17.81
C ASN A 299 -5.72 7.29 16.40
N ARG A 300 -5.27 7.96 15.34
CA ARG A 300 -5.61 7.63 13.95
C ARG A 300 -4.51 8.01 12.99
N THR A 301 -4.59 7.52 11.77
CA THR A 301 -3.70 7.92 10.67
C THR A 301 -4.05 9.33 10.18
N PRO A 302 -3.08 10.26 10.02
CA PRO A 302 -3.32 11.55 9.38
C PRO A 302 -3.78 11.38 7.93
N LEU A 303 -4.78 12.17 7.50
CA LEU A 303 -5.48 11.98 6.23
C LEU A 303 -4.95 12.87 5.09
N PHE A 304 -3.63 12.92 4.90
CA PHE A 304 -3.03 13.64 3.78
C PHE A 304 -3.07 12.80 2.50
N ASN A 305 -3.35 13.45 1.37
CA ASN A 305 -3.46 12.81 0.06
C ASN A 305 -4.47 11.65 0.05
N ASP A 306 -4.26 10.61 -0.78
CA ASP A 306 -5.07 9.40 -0.72
C ASP A 306 -4.73 8.60 0.53
N CYS A 307 -5.44 8.89 1.60
CA CYS A 307 -5.31 8.20 2.87
C CYS A 307 -6.68 7.79 3.40
N GLY A 308 -6.82 6.53 3.78
CA GLY A 308 -7.98 5.97 4.47
C GLY A 308 -7.61 5.50 5.87
N ASP A 309 -8.56 5.56 6.78
CA ASP A 309 -8.41 5.00 8.12
C ASP A 309 -8.56 3.47 8.06
N ASN A 310 -7.77 2.74 8.85
CA ASN A 310 -7.83 1.28 9.00
C ASN A 310 -7.59 0.45 7.72
N VAL A 311 -7.07 1.05 6.65
CA VAL A 311 -6.76 0.33 5.41
C VAL A 311 -5.42 -0.39 5.50
N ALA A 312 -4.42 0.25 6.09
CA ALA A 312 -3.10 -0.31 6.38
C ALA A 312 -3.05 -0.87 7.82
N LYS A 313 -2.04 -1.66 8.10
CA LYS A 313 -1.74 -2.12 9.47
C LYS A 313 -1.53 -0.94 10.42
N SER A 314 -1.83 -1.12 11.69
CA SER A 314 -1.66 -0.07 12.69
C SER A 314 -0.19 0.30 12.89
N ARG A 315 0.05 1.56 13.30
CA ARG A 315 1.38 2.01 13.74
C ARG A 315 1.97 1.05 14.79
N ASP A 316 1.17 0.66 15.76
CA ASP A 316 1.65 -0.12 16.91
C ASP A 316 2.08 -1.53 16.49
N ALA A 317 1.34 -2.19 15.58
CA ALA A 317 1.72 -3.47 15.00
C ALA A 317 3.03 -3.37 14.20
N LEU A 318 3.15 -2.37 13.34
CA LEU A 318 4.36 -2.15 12.53
C LEU A 318 5.59 -1.83 13.39
N LEU A 319 5.46 -0.94 14.37
CA LEU A 319 6.58 -0.59 15.26
C LEU A 319 6.93 -1.73 16.23
N LEU A 320 5.96 -2.56 16.62
CA LEU A 320 6.23 -3.79 17.38
C LEU A 320 7.06 -4.75 16.54
N CYS A 321 6.67 -5.04 15.30
CA CYS A 321 7.44 -5.87 14.38
C CYS A 321 8.85 -5.30 14.16
N ALA A 322 8.98 -3.98 13.92
CA ALA A 322 10.26 -3.31 13.75
C ALA A 322 11.19 -3.54 14.95
N ARG A 323 10.66 -3.43 16.17
CA ARG A 323 11.42 -3.65 17.40
C ARG A 323 11.82 -5.11 17.57
N GLU A 324 10.85 -6.04 17.42
CA GLU A 324 11.07 -7.45 17.72
C GLU A 324 11.95 -8.14 16.66
N ARG A 325 11.78 -7.78 15.37
CA ARG A 325 12.45 -8.46 14.25
C ARG A 325 13.76 -7.78 13.82
N PHE A 326 13.86 -6.46 14.02
CA PHE A 326 14.99 -5.67 13.52
C PHE A 326 15.71 -4.87 14.62
N GLY A 327 15.22 -4.89 15.87
CA GLY A 327 15.77 -4.09 16.95
C GLY A 327 15.66 -2.57 16.73
N VAL A 328 14.74 -2.13 15.88
CA VAL A 328 14.53 -0.73 15.59
C VAL A 328 13.73 -0.08 16.71
N VAL A 329 14.32 0.96 17.32
CA VAL A 329 13.64 1.89 18.21
C VAL A 329 13.54 3.20 17.46
N PRO A 330 12.31 3.66 17.11
CA PRO A 330 12.15 4.85 16.28
C PRO A 330 12.46 6.14 17.03
N GLU A 331 12.98 7.13 16.30
CA GLU A 331 13.25 8.47 16.79
C GLU A 331 12.24 9.48 16.24
N PHE A 332 11.97 10.51 17.04
CA PHE A 332 11.07 11.60 16.63
C PHE A 332 11.82 12.68 15.86
N HIS A 333 11.28 13.06 14.72
CA HIS A 333 11.73 14.18 13.90
C HIS A 333 10.60 15.21 13.74
N GLY A 334 10.82 16.43 14.21
CA GLY A 334 9.85 17.55 14.09
C GLY A 334 9.74 18.09 12.65
N VAL A 335 10.68 17.76 11.79
CA VAL A 335 10.69 18.15 10.38
C VAL A 335 11.11 16.95 9.53
N LEU A 336 10.31 16.63 8.53
CA LEU A 336 10.61 15.68 7.48
C LEU A 336 10.92 16.50 6.21
N GLU A 337 12.20 16.78 5.99
CA GLU A 337 12.63 17.81 5.01
C GLU A 337 12.37 17.41 3.56
N ASN A 338 12.54 16.11 3.23
CA ASN A 338 12.42 15.62 1.86
C ASN A 338 10.94 15.52 1.43
N SER A 339 10.07 15.10 2.32
CA SER A 339 8.63 15.03 2.12
C SER A 339 7.94 16.38 2.35
N GLY A 340 8.49 17.21 3.23
CA GLY A 340 7.99 18.56 3.48
C GLY A 340 6.95 18.65 4.60
N TYR A 341 6.92 17.67 5.51
CA TYR A 341 6.05 17.74 6.69
C TYR A 341 6.74 18.41 7.88
N CYS A 342 6.04 19.32 8.55
CA CYS A 342 6.44 19.85 9.84
C CYS A 342 5.49 19.33 10.92
N ILE A 343 6.06 18.77 12.00
CA ILE A 343 5.31 18.20 13.11
C ILE A 343 5.60 19.02 14.34
N LEU A 344 4.58 19.75 14.80
CA LEU A 344 4.67 20.64 15.95
C LEU A 344 3.95 19.99 17.12
N GLU A 345 4.60 19.91 18.27
CA GLU A 345 4.04 19.29 19.46
C GLU A 345 4.20 20.22 20.67
N ARG A 346 3.14 20.41 21.43
CA ARG A 346 3.15 21.28 22.58
C ARG A 346 2.19 20.84 23.67
N GLN A 347 2.66 20.83 24.92
CA GLN A 347 1.77 20.76 26.07
C GLN A 347 1.15 22.13 26.33
N THR A 348 -0.18 22.19 26.37
CA THR A 348 -0.96 23.42 26.62
C THR A 348 -1.91 23.20 27.79
N LYS A 349 -2.66 24.25 28.16
CA LYS A 349 -3.74 24.12 29.15
C LYS A 349 -4.92 23.28 28.65
N ALA A 350 -5.09 23.17 27.37
CA ALA A 350 -6.13 22.33 26.71
C ALA A 350 -5.74 20.89 26.55
N GLY A 351 -4.48 20.50 26.84
CA GLY A 351 -3.93 19.18 26.65
C GLY A 351 -2.67 19.17 25.79
N PHE A 352 -2.24 18.01 25.40
CA PHE A 352 -1.16 17.81 24.44
C PHE A 352 -1.68 18.10 23.03
N VAL A 353 -1.13 19.12 22.38
CA VAL A 353 -1.49 19.54 21.03
C VAL A 353 -0.42 19.07 20.06
N LYS A 354 -0.85 18.38 18.99
CA LYS A 354 -0.02 18.01 17.85
C LYS A 354 -0.60 18.63 16.59
N VAL A 355 0.25 19.28 15.80
CA VAL A 355 -0.10 19.80 14.48
C VAL A 355 0.85 19.17 13.46
N ILE A 356 0.28 18.61 12.40
CA ILE A 356 1.02 18.11 11.24
C ILE A 356 0.72 19.06 10.09
N PHE A 357 1.74 19.74 9.58
CA PHE A 357 1.63 20.75 8.52
C PHE A 357 2.31 20.26 7.26
N ASP A 358 1.58 20.22 6.15
CA ASP A 358 2.10 19.85 4.83
C ASP A 358 2.59 21.08 4.07
N ALA A 359 3.90 21.18 3.90
CA ALA A 359 4.55 22.14 3.02
C ALA A 359 5.40 21.43 1.95
N GLY A 360 5.05 20.17 1.64
CA GLY A 360 5.76 19.30 0.73
C GLY A 360 5.40 19.48 -0.74
N LYS A 361 6.11 18.74 -1.57
CA LYS A 361 5.76 18.55 -2.98
C LYS A 361 4.58 17.56 -3.07
N PRO A 362 3.73 17.65 -4.10
CA PRO A 362 2.54 16.80 -4.19
C PRO A 362 2.82 15.32 -4.54
N GLY A 363 4.05 14.84 -4.40
CA GLY A 363 4.47 13.49 -4.73
C GLY A 363 5.24 13.40 -6.06
N PRO A 364 5.46 12.17 -6.60
CA PRO A 364 6.27 11.96 -7.80
C PRO A 364 5.51 12.42 -9.05
N ALA A 365 6.14 13.27 -9.87
CA ALA A 365 5.51 13.90 -11.03
C ALA A 365 4.88 12.87 -12.02
N TYR A 366 5.50 11.70 -12.15
CA TYR A 366 5.08 10.65 -13.08
C TYR A 366 4.00 9.70 -12.54
N ALA A 367 3.66 9.80 -11.23
CA ALA A 367 2.68 8.94 -10.55
C ALA A 367 1.81 9.75 -9.57
N MET A 368 1.14 10.80 -10.07
CA MET A 368 0.30 11.70 -9.28
C MET A 368 -1.12 11.18 -9.03
N GLY A 369 -1.36 9.88 -9.08
CA GLY A 369 -2.69 9.30 -8.89
C GLY A 369 -3.27 9.61 -7.51
N HIS A 370 -2.43 9.63 -6.49
CA HIS A 370 -2.82 9.78 -5.08
C HIS A 370 -2.84 11.22 -4.57
N VAL A 371 -2.42 12.20 -5.38
CA VAL A 371 -2.29 13.61 -4.99
C VAL A 371 -3.64 14.28 -4.78
N HIS A 372 -3.77 15.05 -3.69
CA HIS A 372 -4.87 15.97 -3.40
C HIS A 372 -4.42 17.43 -3.52
N CYS A 373 -5.36 18.38 -3.46
CA CYS A 373 -5.07 19.81 -3.39
C CYS A 373 -4.94 20.25 -1.92
N ASP A 374 -4.08 19.59 -1.17
CA ASP A 374 -3.87 19.73 0.26
C ASP A 374 -2.59 20.49 0.64
N ALA A 375 -1.92 21.10 -0.33
CA ALA A 375 -0.72 21.86 -0.13
C ALA A 375 -0.93 23.04 0.87
N LEU A 376 -0.01 23.19 1.84
CA LEU A 376 -0.11 24.08 2.98
C LEU A 376 -1.34 23.82 3.86
N SER A 377 -1.93 22.62 3.81
CA SER A 377 -2.93 22.21 4.80
C SER A 377 -2.27 21.71 6.08
N PHE A 378 -3.06 21.54 7.11
CA PHE A 378 -2.62 20.94 8.36
C PHE A 378 -3.72 20.11 9.00
N GLU A 379 -3.31 19.15 9.82
CA GLU A 379 -4.17 18.48 10.77
C GLU A 379 -3.78 18.87 12.20
N CYS A 380 -4.75 18.94 13.10
CA CYS A 380 -4.55 19.27 14.49
C CYS A 380 -5.24 18.26 15.39
N PHE A 381 -4.52 17.78 16.38
CA PHE A 381 -4.98 16.80 17.37
C PHE A 381 -4.78 17.35 18.78
N VAL A 382 -5.72 17.07 19.68
CA VAL A 382 -5.64 17.42 21.10
C VAL A 382 -5.84 16.16 21.93
N ASP A 383 -4.85 15.78 22.76
CA ASP A 383 -4.81 14.55 23.53
C ASP A 383 -5.08 13.29 22.66
N GLY A 384 -4.57 13.31 21.42
CA GLY A 384 -4.71 12.23 20.44
C GLY A 384 -5.99 12.29 19.60
N GLU A 385 -6.98 13.10 20.00
CA GLU A 385 -8.25 13.20 19.30
C GLU A 385 -8.19 14.26 18.18
N PRO A 386 -8.80 13.98 17.01
CA PRO A 386 -8.76 14.88 15.86
C PRO A 386 -9.67 16.10 16.06
N TRP A 387 -9.11 17.31 15.85
CA TRP A 387 -9.84 18.59 15.91
C TRP A 387 -9.98 19.24 14.54
N ILE A 388 -8.92 19.24 13.76
CA ILE A 388 -8.92 19.71 12.37
C ILE A 388 -8.27 18.61 11.53
N VAL A 389 -9.01 18.11 10.56
CA VAL A 389 -8.58 16.99 9.72
C VAL A 389 -8.80 17.28 8.25
N ASN A 390 -8.06 16.59 7.39
CA ASN A 390 -8.37 16.49 5.98
C ASN A 390 -9.48 15.43 5.75
N CYS A 391 -10.05 15.40 4.57
CA CYS A 391 -11.11 14.46 4.23
C CYS A 391 -10.59 13.05 3.88
N GLY A 392 -9.30 12.91 3.53
CA GLY A 392 -8.73 11.66 3.07
C GLY A 392 -9.43 11.12 1.80
N THR A 393 -9.48 9.80 1.68
CA THR A 393 -10.11 9.11 0.56
C THR A 393 -11.33 8.35 1.03
N TYR A 394 -12.51 8.80 0.61
CA TYR A 394 -13.77 8.10 0.84
C TYR A 394 -13.92 6.86 -0.07
N ALA A 395 -13.65 7.04 -1.37
CA ALA A 395 -13.70 5.97 -2.36
C ALA A 395 -12.89 6.35 -3.60
N TYR A 396 -12.38 5.35 -4.33
CA TYR A 396 -11.57 5.58 -5.53
C TYR A 396 -12.39 5.71 -6.81
N GLN A 397 -13.60 5.15 -6.86
CA GLN A 397 -14.41 5.04 -8.07
C GLN A 397 -15.80 5.67 -7.91
N ASP A 398 -15.96 6.53 -6.92
CA ASP A 398 -17.15 7.33 -6.70
C ASP A 398 -17.05 8.70 -7.38
N ALA A 399 -18.19 9.25 -7.80
CA ALA A 399 -18.27 10.59 -8.39
C ALA A 399 -17.78 11.70 -7.42
N LYS A 400 -17.92 11.48 -6.11
CA LYS A 400 -17.47 12.40 -5.06
C LYS A 400 -15.95 12.42 -4.88
N ARG A 401 -15.20 11.44 -5.42
CA ARG A 401 -13.75 11.39 -5.26
C ARG A 401 -13.07 12.72 -5.64
N LEU A 402 -13.46 13.30 -6.78
CA LEU A 402 -12.89 14.58 -7.20
C LEU A 402 -13.25 15.74 -6.27
N GLU A 403 -14.39 15.67 -5.57
CA GLU A 403 -14.76 16.69 -4.58
C GLU A 403 -13.83 16.63 -3.36
N PHE A 404 -13.49 15.42 -2.88
CA PHE A 404 -12.56 15.24 -1.75
C PHE A 404 -11.11 15.60 -2.11
N LYS A 405 -10.75 15.60 -3.40
CA LYS A 405 -9.42 16.04 -3.87
C LYS A 405 -9.27 17.55 -4.03
N LYS A 406 -10.35 18.33 -3.95
CA LYS A 406 -10.32 19.80 -4.14
C LYS A 406 -9.72 20.53 -2.96
N THR A 407 -9.15 21.71 -3.21
CA THR A 407 -8.60 22.61 -2.17
C THR A 407 -9.59 22.90 -1.06
N GLN A 408 -10.87 23.06 -1.37
CA GLN A 408 -11.92 23.35 -0.38
C GLN A 408 -12.23 22.17 0.57
N ALA A 409 -11.78 20.96 0.26
CA ALA A 409 -11.94 19.78 1.10
C ALA A 409 -10.83 19.66 2.17
N HIS A 410 -9.87 20.58 2.16
CA HIS A 410 -8.72 20.57 3.04
C HIS A 410 -8.62 21.85 3.86
N SER A 411 -7.89 21.81 4.98
CA SER A 411 -7.59 22.98 5.81
C SER A 411 -6.55 23.93 5.15
N GLY A 412 -6.61 24.04 3.81
CA GLY A 412 -5.71 24.83 2.98
C GLY A 412 -6.25 26.22 2.64
N VAL A 413 -5.54 26.93 1.76
CA VAL A 413 -5.92 28.26 1.29
C VAL A 413 -6.25 28.19 -0.20
N MET A 414 -7.45 28.69 -0.56
CA MET A 414 -7.87 28.88 -1.96
C MET A 414 -7.86 30.38 -2.30
N ILE A 415 -7.25 30.74 -3.42
CA ILE A 415 -7.22 32.13 -3.91
C ILE A 415 -7.99 32.22 -5.22
N ASP A 416 -8.95 33.15 -5.29
CA ASP A 416 -9.80 33.43 -6.46
C ASP A 416 -10.51 32.17 -7.03
N GLY A 417 -10.83 31.20 -6.18
CA GLY A 417 -11.46 29.94 -6.61
C GLY A 417 -10.58 29.05 -7.49
N VAL A 418 -9.25 29.24 -7.47
CA VAL A 418 -8.31 28.46 -8.27
C VAL A 418 -7.81 27.27 -7.46
N GLU A 419 -8.04 26.06 -7.98
CA GLU A 419 -7.51 24.83 -7.40
C GLU A 419 -5.97 24.82 -7.40
N GLN A 420 -5.37 24.31 -6.33
CA GLN A 420 -3.92 24.21 -6.20
C GLN A 420 -3.31 23.29 -7.28
N HIS A 421 -3.93 22.14 -7.49
CA HIS A 421 -3.57 21.19 -8.54
C HIS A 421 -4.72 21.00 -9.52
N GLU A 422 -4.41 20.64 -10.76
CA GLU A 422 -5.41 20.40 -11.80
C GLU A 422 -5.76 18.91 -11.85
N CYS A 423 -6.49 18.44 -10.82
CA CYS A 423 -7.03 17.09 -10.74
C CYS A 423 -8.25 17.01 -11.66
N TRP A 424 -8.11 16.39 -12.84
CA TRP A 424 -9.17 16.37 -13.85
C TRP A 424 -9.84 15.01 -14.05
N ALA A 425 -9.29 13.98 -13.44
CA ALA A 425 -9.88 12.64 -13.33
C ALA A 425 -9.40 11.98 -12.02
N PRO A 426 -10.02 10.88 -11.58
CA PRO A 426 -9.73 10.25 -10.28
C PRO A 426 -8.24 10.05 -9.97
N PHE A 427 -7.44 9.70 -10.98
CA PHE A 427 -6.00 9.42 -10.85
C PHE A 427 -5.14 10.29 -11.79
N ARG A 428 -5.62 11.46 -12.21
CA ARG A 428 -4.92 12.28 -13.20
C ARG A 428 -4.80 13.72 -12.76
N VAL A 429 -3.56 14.20 -12.73
CA VAL A 429 -3.18 15.58 -12.49
C VAL A 429 -2.46 16.10 -13.72
N ALA A 430 -2.89 17.25 -14.26
CA ALA A 430 -2.26 17.88 -15.41
C ALA A 430 -1.16 18.86 -14.97
N ARG A 431 -1.52 19.91 -14.24
CA ARG A 431 -0.57 20.91 -13.72
C ARG A 431 -0.70 20.98 -12.19
N TYR A 432 0.39 21.26 -11.53
CA TYR A 432 0.42 21.30 -10.08
C TYR A 432 1.22 22.48 -9.53
N SER A 433 0.93 22.86 -8.30
CA SER A 433 1.68 23.84 -7.51
C SER A 433 2.85 23.14 -6.82
N THR A 434 3.87 23.90 -6.47
CA THR A 434 5.02 23.41 -5.73
C THR A 434 5.12 24.11 -4.39
N CYS A 435 5.39 23.36 -3.33
CA CYS A 435 5.54 23.86 -1.97
C CYS A 435 6.95 23.63 -1.46
N LYS A 436 7.29 24.34 -0.41
CA LYS A 436 8.50 24.11 0.38
C LYS A 436 8.36 24.63 1.80
N ILE A 437 9.05 23.98 2.73
CA ILE A 437 9.29 24.51 4.06
C ILE A 437 10.23 25.73 3.93
N GLU A 438 9.88 26.82 4.59
CA GLU A 438 10.74 27.99 4.72
C GLU A 438 11.44 28.02 6.07
N PHE A 439 10.75 27.51 7.11
CA PHE A 439 11.22 27.52 8.48
C PHE A 439 10.41 26.55 9.34
N SER A 440 11.05 25.92 10.33
CA SER A 440 10.38 25.25 11.45
C SER A 440 11.34 25.22 12.65
N ASP A 441 10.82 25.50 13.85
CA ASP A 441 11.57 25.44 15.12
C ASP A 441 10.96 24.47 16.14
N GLY A 442 10.00 23.64 15.69
CA GLY A 442 9.28 22.67 16.53
C GLY A 442 8.08 23.28 17.31
N ILE A 443 7.93 24.59 17.29
CA ILE A 443 6.80 25.32 17.91
C ILE A 443 5.98 26.03 16.83
N SER A 444 6.65 26.54 15.82
CA SER A 444 6.07 27.21 14.67
C SER A 444 6.69 26.71 13.38
N ALA A 445 5.94 26.80 12.30
CA ALA A 445 6.40 26.45 10.96
C ALA A 445 5.89 27.45 9.93
N ARG A 446 6.71 27.68 8.90
CA ARG A 446 6.35 28.46 7.73
C ARG A 446 6.55 27.65 6.48
N GLY A 447 5.50 27.54 5.68
CA GLY A 447 5.52 26.96 4.35
C GLY A 447 5.19 28.00 3.29
N SER A 448 5.68 27.78 2.08
CA SER A 448 5.29 28.60 0.93
C SER A 448 4.92 27.74 -0.27
N MET A 449 3.98 28.25 -1.06
CA MET A 449 3.50 27.61 -2.28
C MET A 449 3.59 28.59 -3.46
N LYS A 450 4.10 28.10 -4.59
CA LYS A 450 3.98 28.77 -5.88
C LYS A 450 2.76 28.21 -6.59
N LEU A 451 1.69 28.99 -6.65
CA LEU A 451 0.45 28.56 -7.29
C LEU A 451 0.66 28.37 -8.80
N ARG A 452 0.20 27.22 -9.35
CA ARG A 452 0.34 26.89 -10.77
C ARG A 452 -0.18 28.01 -11.69
N GLY A 453 0.63 28.39 -12.68
CA GLY A 453 0.25 29.36 -13.70
C GLY A 453 0.01 30.79 -13.20
N ARG A 454 0.38 31.12 -11.98
CA ARG A 454 0.27 32.45 -11.39
C ARG A 454 1.54 32.88 -10.66
N ASN A 455 1.74 34.18 -10.53
CA ASN A 455 2.92 34.76 -9.87
C ASN A 455 2.82 34.92 -8.34
N PRO A 456 1.65 35.02 -7.67
CA PRO A 456 1.68 35.19 -6.23
C PRO A 456 2.23 33.93 -5.55
N ARG A 457 3.18 34.15 -4.68
CA ARG A 457 3.63 33.18 -3.69
C ARG A 457 2.71 33.25 -2.48
N ILE A 458 2.13 32.13 -2.10
CA ILE A 458 1.34 32.00 -0.88
C ILE A 458 2.29 31.59 0.23
N VAL A 459 2.23 32.27 1.37
CA VAL A 459 2.97 31.92 2.57
C VAL A 459 1.95 31.64 3.67
N ARG A 460 2.15 30.56 4.41
CA ARG A 460 1.35 30.22 5.58
C ARG A 460 2.25 29.97 6.78
N ASP A 461 1.89 30.62 7.88
CA ASP A 461 2.51 30.41 9.19
C ASP A 461 1.56 29.59 10.06
N ILE A 462 2.10 28.62 10.80
CA ILE A 462 1.47 27.85 11.85
C ILE A 462 2.25 28.14 13.14
N CYS A 463 1.52 28.58 14.22
CA CYS A 463 2.13 28.96 15.48
C CYS A 463 1.35 28.42 16.68
#